data_0435e24caaaa044a4b4fe198a5c2ca7f
#
_entry.id   0435e24caaaa044a4b4fe198a5c2ca7f
#
_cell.length_a   1.000
_cell.length_b   1.000
_cell.length_c   1.000
_cell.angle_alpha   90.00
_cell.angle_beta   90.00
_cell.angle_gamma   90.00
#
_symmetry.space_group_name_H-M   'P 1'
#
loop_
_entity.id
_entity.type
_entity.pdbx_description
1 polymer ?
#
loop_
_entity_poly.entity_id
_entity_poly.type
_entity_poly.pdbx_seq_one_letter_code
_entity_poly.pdbx_strand_id
1 'polypeptide(L)'
;KISLKHSGGNVVSLNSPTNAPSAADVAFKLPNEDGSDGQALVTDGSGNLSFRRAATARNLIINGAMRVVQRGTSSTSTGYQTVDRFNLYHANTGVTITQSQQSSASSDTPYTLGFRKFFRIALASAGTANANAEIGLTQHLEAQDVANSGWNLTSSTSNITLSFWFRCSTNQTFYAYLRTRDGTNYNYPFSFTASGNNAWTKITKT
;
A
#
# COMPACT_ATOMS: atom_id res chain seq x y z
N LYS A 1 -8.32 -11.48 39.90
CA LYS A 1 -9.05 -10.22 39.70
C LYS A 1 -8.37 -9.08 40.43
N ILE A 2 -7.98 -8.02 39.69
CA ILE A 2 -7.54 -6.75 40.27
C ILE A 2 -8.70 -5.77 40.09
N SER A 3 -9.15 -5.14 41.19
CA SER A 3 -10.25 -4.19 41.14
C SER A 3 -9.83 -2.85 41.69
N LEU A 4 -10.12 -1.79 40.93
CA LEU A 4 -9.89 -0.40 41.31
C LEU A 4 -11.27 0.21 41.63
N LYS A 5 -11.51 0.59 42.90
CA LYS A 5 -12.77 1.16 43.34
C LYS A 5 -12.71 2.69 43.29
N HIS A 6 -13.65 3.27 42.59
CA HIS A 6 -13.87 4.72 42.62
C HIS A 6 -14.58 5.13 43.93
N SER A 7 -14.34 6.33 44.42
CA SER A 7 -14.98 6.88 45.64
C SER A 7 -16.51 6.87 45.56
N GLY A 8 -17.10 6.97 44.37
CA GLY A 8 -18.55 6.85 44.13
C GLY A 8 -19.10 5.41 44.12
N GLY A 9 -18.29 4.41 44.42
CA GLY A 9 -18.75 3.02 44.61
C GLY A 9 -18.59 2.12 43.39
N ASN A 10 -18.42 2.64 42.18
CA ASN A 10 -18.21 1.86 40.95
C ASN A 10 -16.78 1.29 40.88
N VAL A 11 -16.64 0.15 40.21
CA VAL A 11 -15.37 -0.60 40.11
C VAL A 11 -14.96 -0.80 38.67
N VAL A 12 -13.70 -0.48 38.34
CA VAL A 12 -13.03 -0.98 37.17
C VAL A 12 -12.18 -2.20 37.53
N SER A 13 -12.30 -3.28 36.80
CA SER A 13 -11.58 -4.50 37.15
C SER A 13 -10.94 -5.18 35.93
N LEU A 14 -9.77 -5.77 36.18
CA LEU A 14 -9.14 -6.75 35.28
C LEU A 14 -9.56 -8.15 35.76
N ASN A 15 -10.18 -8.90 34.87
CA ASN A 15 -10.63 -10.25 35.14
C ASN A 15 -9.85 -11.24 34.26
N SER A 16 -9.76 -12.48 34.70
CA SER A 16 -9.33 -13.58 33.84
C SER A 16 -10.30 -13.77 32.66
N PRO A 17 -9.84 -14.29 31.54
CA PRO A 17 -10.72 -14.62 30.40
C PRO A 17 -11.77 -15.66 30.83
N THR A 18 -12.91 -15.68 30.16
CA THR A 18 -14.00 -16.61 30.42
C THR A 18 -13.59 -18.07 30.17
N ASN A 19 -12.81 -18.28 29.13
CA ASN A 19 -12.23 -19.57 28.76
C ASN A 19 -10.79 -19.66 29.22
N ALA A 20 -10.34 -20.85 29.62
CA ALA A 20 -8.94 -21.08 29.93
C ALA A 20 -8.04 -20.80 28.70
N PRO A 21 -6.85 -20.21 28.85
CA PRO A 21 -5.90 -20.13 27.80
C PRO A 21 -5.60 -21.50 27.20
N SER A 22 -5.45 -21.60 25.88
CA SER A 22 -5.18 -22.86 25.15
C SER A 22 -3.76 -23.39 25.32
N ALA A 23 -2.88 -22.61 25.89
CA ALA A 23 -1.48 -22.93 26.18
C ALA A 23 -1.15 -22.48 27.61
N ALA A 24 0.13 -22.49 27.97
CA ALA A 24 0.62 -22.04 29.27
C ALA A 24 0.16 -20.60 29.61
N ASP A 25 0.58 -20.09 30.74
CA ASP A 25 0.20 -18.77 31.23
C ASP A 25 0.30 -17.67 30.16
N VAL A 26 -0.71 -16.84 30.04
CA VAL A 26 -0.69 -15.64 29.23
C VAL A 26 -0.19 -14.48 30.08
N ALA A 27 1.00 -13.99 29.81
CA ALA A 27 1.59 -12.85 30.49
C ALA A 27 1.62 -11.61 29.58
N PHE A 28 1.23 -10.47 30.14
CA PHE A 28 1.41 -9.17 29.49
C PHE A 28 2.46 -8.36 30.26
N LYS A 29 3.52 -8.00 29.58
CA LYS A 29 4.52 -7.07 30.10
C LYS A 29 4.08 -5.66 29.81
N LEU A 30 3.81 -4.88 30.84
CA LEU A 30 3.42 -3.49 30.72
C LEU A 30 4.55 -2.63 30.13
N PRO A 31 4.24 -1.54 29.42
CA PRO A 31 5.25 -0.57 29.00
C PRO A 31 5.97 0.04 30.21
N ASN A 32 7.22 0.40 30.01
CA ASN A 32 8.04 1.08 31.02
C ASN A 32 7.90 2.61 31.01
N GLU A 33 7.09 3.16 30.10
CA GLU A 33 6.88 4.59 29.91
C GLU A 33 5.40 4.90 29.72
N ASP A 34 4.99 6.11 30.05
CA ASP A 34 3.64 6.60 29.79
C ASP A 34 3.48 6.86 28.27
N GLY A 35 2.29 6.56 27.77
CA GLY A 35 1.93 6.90 26.40
C GLY A 35 1.68 8.40 26.21
N SER A 36 1.65 8.83 24.94
CA SER A 36 1.24 10.17 24.54
C SER A 36 -0.22 10.18 24.07
N ASP A 37 -0.84 11.35 24.03
CA ASP A 37 -2.19 11.50 23.51
C ASP A 37 -2.34 10.91 22.11
N GLY A 38 -3.44 10.19 21.87
CA GLY A 38 -3.72 9.48 20.61
C GLY A 38 -2.96 8.17 20.40
N GLN A 39 -2.24 7.68 21.41
CA GLN A 39 -1.63 6.35 21.37
C GLN A 39 -2.57 5.28 21.94
N ALA A 40 -2.50 4.09 21.37
CA ALA A 40 -3.16 2.89 21.88
C ALA A 40 -2.13 1.92 22.47
N LEU A 41 -2.56 1.18 23.49
CA LEU A 41 -1.80 0.07 24.00
C LEU A 41 -1.91 -1.11 23.04
N VAL A 42 -0.80 -1.55 22.48
CA VAL A 42 -0.73 -2.62 21.49
C VAL A 42 0.21 -3.73 21.97
N THR A 43 -0.02 -4.95 21.47
CA THR A 43 0.85 -6.11 21.71
C THR A 43 1.74 -6.39 20.49
N ASP A 44 2.93 -6.93 20.72
CA ASP A 44 3.84 -7.44 19.69
C ASP A 44 3.56 -8.90 19.31
N GLY A 45 2.53 -9.52 19.90
CA GLY A 45 2.22 -10.94 19.71
C GLY A 45 3.01 -11.90 20.60
N SER A 46 3.98 -11.39 21.37
CA SER A 46 4.84 -12.17 22.30
C SER A 46 4.63 -11.78 23.76
N GLY A 47 3.51 -11.09 24.05
CA GLY A 47 3.14 -10.68 25.39
C GLY A 47 3.70 -9.33 25.84
N ASN A 48 4.56 -8.65 25.05
CA ASN A 48 4.99 -7.30 25.38
C ASN A 48 3.95 -6.29 24.92
N LEU A 49 3.63 -5.34 25.80
CA LEU A 49 2.75 -4.22 25.53
C LEU A 49 3.59 -2.95 25.32
N SER A 50 3.18 -2.12 24.38
CA SER A 50 3.78 -0.81 24.11
C SER A 50 2.73 0.19 23.69
N PHE A 51 2.99 1.49 23.92
CA PHE A 51 2.16 2.54 23.38
C PHE A 51 2.60 2.86 21.95
N ARG A 52 1.65 2.76 21.03
CA ARG A 52 1.86 3.20 19.65
C ARG A 52 0.69 4.07 19.24
N ARG A 53 0.94 5.06 18.39
CA ARG A 53 -0.19 5.71 17.72
C ARG A 53 -1.02 4.61 17.11
N ALA A 54 -2.33 4.63 17.40
CA ALA A 54 -3.27 3.74 16.74
C ALA A 54 -2.91 3.82 15.26
N ALA A 55 -2.36 2.72 14.72
CA ALA A 55 -1.93 2.72 13.35
C ALA A 55 -3.19 2.94 12.53
N THR A 56 -3.44 4.17 12.17
CA THR A 56 -4.19 4.46 10.98
C THR A 56 -3.27 3.97 9.87
N ALA A 57 -3.08 2.64 9.77
CA ALA A 57 -2.42 2.01 8.65
C ALA A 57 -3.29 2.24 7.42
N ARG A 58 -3.51 3.52 7.12
CA ARG A 58 -4.32 3.96 6.02
C ARG A 58 -3.54 3.65 4.76
N ASN A 59 -4.08 2.78 3.96
CA ASN A 59 -3.55 2.60 2.63
C ASN A 59 -3.73 3.92 1.86
N LEU A 60 -2.63 4.60 1.59
CA LEU A 60 -2.63 5.86 0.84
C LEU A 60 -2.95 5.65 -0.64
N ILE A 61 -2.80 4.42 -1.14
CA ILE A 61 -3.14 4.08 -2.52
C ILE A 61 -4.64 3.84 -2.62
N ILE A 62 -5.36 4.83 -3.14
CA ILE A 62 -6.80 4.74 -3.37
C ILE A 62 -7.05 3.80 -4.55
N ASN A 63 -8.03 2.91 -4.43
CA ASN A 63 -8.34 1.89 -5.43
C ASN A 63 -7.15 0.95 -5.75
N GLY A 64 -6.27 0.69 -4.78
CA GLY A 64 -5.09 -0.17 -4.97
C GLY A 64 -5.42 -1.60 -5.38
N ALA A 65 -6.63 -2.09 -5.09
CA ALA A 65 -7.14 -3.36 -5.59
C ALA A 65 -7.70 -3.27 -7.03
N MET A 66 -7.65 -2.09 -7.65
CA MET A 66 -8.03 -1.79 -9.05
C MET A 66 -9.44 -2.23 -9.44
N ARG A 67 -10.38 -2.20 -8.48
CA ARG A 67 -11.75 -2.70 -8.66
C ARG A 67 -12.71 -1.65 -9.23
N VAL A 68 -12.47 -0.38 -8.94
CA VAL A 68 -13.35 0.72 -9.35
C VAL A 68 -12.94 1.22 -10.72
N VAL A 69 -13.89 1.21 -11.64
CA VAL A 69 -13.76 1.64 -13.05
C VAL A 69 -15.03 2.34 -13.44
N GLN A 70 -15.03 3.65 -13.54
CA GLN A 70 -16.24 4.45 -13.85
C GLN A 70 -16.28 4.92 -15.29
N ARG A 71 -15.14 5.06 -15.97
CA ARG A 71 -15.05 5.61 -17.32
C ARG A 71 -15.04 4.56 -18.42
N GLY A 72 -14.56 3.36 -18.12
CA GLY A 72 -14.45 2.28 -19.09
C GLY A 72 -13.34 1.30 -18.73
N THR A 73 -13.48 0.07 -19.18
CA THR A 73 -12.53 -1.01 -18.85
C THR A 73 -11.32 -1.06 -19.79
N SER A 74 -11.32 -0.30 -20.89
CA SER A 74 -10.23 -0.25 -21.87
C SER A 74 -10.22 1.09 -22.60
N SER A 75 -9.02 1.59 -22.90
CA SER A 75 -8.81 2.83 -23.68
C SER A 75 -7.41 2.87 -24.28
N THR A 76 -7.27 3.52 -25.43
CA THR A 76 -5.97 3.84 -26.04
C THR A 76 -5.49 5.27 -25.75
N SER A 77 -6.32 6.07 -25.08
CA SER A 77 -5.96 7.44 -24.70
C SER A 77 -5.15 7.47 -23.42
N THR A 78 -4.33 8.49 -23.26
CA THR A 78 -3.62 8.81 -22.00
C THR A 78 -4.60 9.34 -20.94
N GLY A 79 -4.15 9.39 -19.70
CA GLY A 79 -4.92 9.97 -18.61
C GLY A 79 -5.70 8.94 -17.79
N TYR A 80 -6.69 9.42 -17.06
CA TYR A 80 -7.59 8.63 -16.18
C TYR A 80 -8.73 8.01 -16.99
N GLN A 81 -8.47 7.02 -17.80
CA GLN A 81 -9.45 6.48 -18.75
C GLN A 81 -10.09 5.17 -18.29
N THR A 82 -9.42 4.43 -17.41
CA THR A 82 -9.88 3.10 -16.99
C THR A 82 -9.96 2.99 -15.47
N VAL A 83 -8.99 2.35 -14.82
CA VAL A 83 -8.97 2.17 -13.37
C VAL A 83 -8.91 3.52 -12.68
N ASP A 84 -9.92 3.83 -11.88
CA ASP A 84 -10.03 5.12 -11.23
C ASP A 84 -8.83 5.42 -10.32
N ARG A 85 -8.40 6.69 -10.31
CA ARG A 85 -7.24 7.22 -9.57
C ARG A 85 -5.88 6.89 -10.20
N PHE A 86 -5.81 6.06 -11.24
CA PHE A 86 -4.58 5.76 -11.97
C PHE A 86 -4.55 6.49 -13.30
N ASN A 87 -3.45 7.19 -13.55
CA ASN A 87 -3.20 7.97 -14.76
C ASN A 87 -2.13 7.29 -15.59
N LEU A 88 -2.49 6.87 -16.81
CA LEU A 88 -1.51 6.41 -17.79
C LEU A 88 -0.98 7.59 -18.58
N TYR A 89 0.33 7.68 -18.66
CA TYR A 89 1.03 8.60 -19.52
C TYR A 89 1.93 7.83 -20.46
N HIS A 90 1.99 8.23 -21.72
CA HIS A 90 2.95 7.70 -22.66
C HIS A 90 3.25 8.73 -23.77
N ALA A 91 4.47 8.71 -24.29
CA ALA A 91 4.91 9.54 -25.38
C ALA A 91 5.98 8.83 -26.22
N ASN A 92 6.05 9.19 -27.50
CA ASN A 92 7.09 8.77 -28.42
C ASN A 92 7.33 7.23 -28.51
N THR A 93 6.33 6.44 -28.24
CA THR A 93 6.45 4.96 -28.18
C THR A 93 6.44 4.29 -29.55
N GLY A 94 6.00 5.02 -30.60
CA GLY A 94 5.91 4.50 -31.97
C GLY A 94 4.85 3.42 -32.17
N VAL A 95 4.07 3.10 -31.11
CA VAL A 95 3.01 2.08 -31.14
C VAL A 95 1.80 2.53 -30.32
N THR A 96 0.66 1.91 -30.62
CA THR A 96 -0.55 2.10 -29.81
C THR A 96 -0.39 1.43 -28.46
N ILE A 97 -0.62 2.20 -27.41
CA ILE A 97 -0.67 1.72 -26.03
C ILE A 97 -2.13 1.59 -25.61
N THR A 98 -2.49 0.46 -25.04
CA THR A 98 -3.82 0.21 -24.48
C THR A 98 -3.70 0.08 -22.98
N GLN A 99 -4.45 0.88 -22.25
CA GLN A 99 -4.70 0.70 -20.82
C GLN A 99 -6.00 -0.07 -20.59
N SER A 100 -6.01 -0.99 -19.64
CA SER A 100 -7.23 -1.73 -19.35
C SER A 100 -7.25 -2.29 -17.92
N GLN A 101 -8.47 -2.47 -17.38
CA GLN A 101 -8.67 -3.33 -16.21
C GLN A 101 -8.82 -4.78 -16.67
N GLN A 102 -8.09 -5.67 -16.05
CA GLN A 102 -8.16 -7.11 -16.33
C GLN A 102 -8.51 -7.90 -15.05
N SER A 103 -9.01 -9.12 -15.23
CA SER A 103 -9.25 -10.06 -14.14
C SER A 103 -8.02 -10.92 -13.88
N SER A 104 -7.69 -11.12 -12.61
CA SER A 104 -6.68 -12.12 -12.21
C SER A 104 -7.24 -13.51 -12.40
N ALA A 105 -6.42 -14.45 -12.84
CA ALA A 105 -6.77 -15.87 -12.90
C ALA A 105 -6.80 -16.47 -11.48
N SER A 106 -7.62 -17.49 -11.26
CA SER A 106 -7.69 -18.16 -9.94
C SER A 106 -6.38 -18.80 -9.50
N SER A 107 -5.51 -19.11 -10.46
CA SER A 107 -4.15 -19.64 -10.24
C SER A 107 -3.11 -18.57 -9.92
N ASP A 108 -3.42 -17.27 -10.10
CA ASP A 108 -2.48 -16.19 -9.82
C ASP A 108 -2.29 -16.01 -8.30
N THR A 109 -1.04 -15.86 -7.85
CA THR A 109 -0.74 -15.58 -6.43
C THR A 109 -1.51 -14.36 -5.88
N PRO A 110 -1.59 -13.21 -6.59
CA PRO A 110 -2.42 -12.11 -6.12
C PRO A 110 -3.90 -12.46 -5.93
N TYR A 111 -4.44 -13.36 -6.76
CA TYR A 111 -5.83 -13.81 -6.63
C TYR A 111 -6.10 -14.50 -5.29
N THR A 112 -5.21 -15.39 -4.85
CA THR A 112 -5.35 -16.08 -3.55
C THR A 112 -5.34 -15.13 -2.36
N LEU A 113 -4.71 -13.95 -2.54
CA LEU A 113 -4.64 -12.87 -1.56
C LEU A 113 -5.79 -11.86 -1.65
N GLY A 114 -6.76 -12.10 -2.51
CA GLY A 114 -7.95 -11.25 -2.63
C GLY A 114 -7.91 -10.22 -3.77
N PHE A 115 -6.82 -10.09 -4.51
CA PHE A 115 -6.72 -9.18 -5.64
C PHE A 115 -7.36 -9.80 -6.90
N ARG A 116 -8.56 -9.36 -7.24
CA ARG A 116 -9.36 -9.89 -8.35
C ARG A 116 -9.15 -9.17 -9.65
N LYS A 117 -8.59 -7.95 -9.61
CA LYS A 117 -8.40 -7.06 -10.75
C LYS A 117 -7.01 -6.48 -10.75
N PHE A 118 -6.51 -6.13 -11.93
CA PHE A 118 -5.26 -5.43 -12.11
C PHE A 118 -5.31 -4.45 -13.29
N PHE A 119 -4.44 -3.46 -13.29
CA PHE A 119 -4.22 -2.54 -14.39
C PHE A 119 -3.25 -3.16 -15.38
N ARG A 120 -3.62 -3.22 -16.65
CA ARG A 120 -2.75 -3.72 -17.72
C ARG A 120 -2.41 -2.60 -18.68
N ILE A 121 -1.13 -2.52 -19.02
CA ILE A 121 -0.61 -1.72 -20.12
C ILE A 121 -0.18 -2.71 -21.20
N ALA A 122 -0.74 -2.59 -22.39
CA ALA A 122 -0.42 -3.45 -23.53
C ALA A 122 0.07 -2.61 -24.70
N LEU A 123 1.16 -3.04 -25.33
CA LEU A 123 1.67 -2.51 -26.56
C LEU A 123 1.10 -3.35 -27.71
N ALA A 124 0.61 -2.69 -28.77
CA ALA A 124 0.02 -3.38 -29.91
C ALA A 124 1.05 -4.19 -30.73
N SER A 125 2.31 -3.76 -30.72
CA SER A 125 3.43 -4.43 -31.39
C SER A 125 4.75 -4.01 -30.73
N ALA A 126 5.86 -4.62 -31.14
CA ALA A 126 7.18 -4.07 -30.86
C ALA A 126 7.32 -2.77 -31.63
N GLY A 127 7.52 -1.67 -30.94
CA GLY A 127 7.61 -0.33 -31.53
C GLY A 127 9.01 0.06 -31.89
N THR A 128 9.13 1.05 -32.77
CA THR A 128 10.35 1.81 -32.99
C THR A 128 10.39 2.97 -32.00
N ALA A 129 10.57 2.65 -30.71
CA ALA A 129 10.72 3.67 -29.70
C ALA A 129 11.99 4.47 -29.91
N ASN A 130 11.92 5.80 -29.80
CA ASN A 130 13.11 6.65 -29.80
C ASN A 130 13.64 6.85 -28.36
N ALA A 131 14.76 7.55 -28.22
CA ALA A 131 15.39 7.80 -26.93
C ALA A 131 14.51 8.56 -25.92
N ASN A 132 13.44 9.23 -26.39
CA ASN A 132 12.49 9.96 -25.56
C ASN A 132 11.17 9.19 -25.35
N ALA A 133 11.15 7.90 -25.69
CA ALA A 133 9.97 7.08 -25.47
C ALA A 133 9.77 6.80 -23.98
N GLU A 134 8.56 7.04 -23.52
CA GLU A 134 8.22 6.81 -22.13
C GLU A 134 6.80 6.27 -21.96
N ILE A 135 6.62 5.44 -20.95
CA ILE A 135 5.33 4.95 -20.49
C ILE A 135 5.37 5.02 -18.97
N GLY A 136 4.42 5.71 -18.38
CA GLY A 136 4.31 5.84 -16.92
C GLY A 136 2.91 5.61 -16.42
N LEU A 137 2.80 4.94 -15.27
CA LEU A 137 1.56 4.83 -14.50
C LEU A 137 1.74 5.62 -13.22
N THR A 138 0.85 6.57 -12.97
CA THR A 138 0.93 7.44 -11.78
C THR A 138 -0.35 7.43 -10.98
N GLN A 139 -0.21 7.64 -9.68
CA GLN A 139 -1.31 7.98 -8.79
C GLN A 139 -0.91 9.20 -7.96
N HIS A 140 -1.79 10.17 -7.86
CA HIS A 140 -1.60 11.33 -7.00
C HIS A 140 -2.22 11.06 -5.63
N LEU A 141 -1.41 11.22 -4.59
CA LEU A 141 -1.85 11.18 -3.20
C LEU A 141 -2.19 12.61 -2.78
N GLU A 142 -3.33 12.79 -2.15
CA GLU A 142 -3.76 14.10 -1.68
C GLU A 142 -3.05 14.45 -0.38
N ALA A 143 -2.64 15.72 -0.22
CA ALA A 143 -1.90 16.17 0.95
C ALA A 143 -2.64 15.91 2.26
N GLN A 144 -3.96 16.04 2.27
CA GLN A 144 -4.80 15.73 3.43
C GLN A 144 -4.76 14.25 3.81
N ASP A 145 -4.68 13.33 2.84
CA ASP A 145 -4.57 11.90 3.10
C ASP A 145 -3.19 11.56 3.69
N VAL A 146 -2.14 12.20 3.19
CA VAL A 146 -0.79 12.08 3.72
C VAL A 146 -0.72 12.61 5.14
N ALA A 147 -1.27 13.80 5.40
CA ALA A 147 -1.31 14.41 6.73
C ALA A 147 -2.03 13.53 7.75
N ASN A 148 -3.16 12.90 7.33
CA ASN A 148 -3.95 12.02 8.18
C ASN A 148 -3.40 10.59 8.31
N SER A 149 -2.34 10.25 7.58
CA SER A 149 -1.75 8.90 7.61
C SER A 149 -0.89 8.62 8.85
N GLY A 150 -0.49 9.68 9.55
CA GLY A 150 0.49 9.61 10.64
C GLY A 150 1.94 9.53 10.15
N TRP A 151 2.19 9.56 8.84
CA TRP A 151 3.55 9.64 8.31
C TRP A 151 4.12 11.04 8.52
N ASN A 152 5.22 11.13 9.24
CA ASN A 152 5.94 12.38 9.45
C ASN A 152 7.01 12.57 8.39
N LEU A 153 6.71 13.36 7.37
CA LEU A 153 7.59 13.66 6.24
C LEU A 153 8.94 14.28 6.63
N THR A 154 9.01 14.94 7.78
CA THR A 154 10.20 15.66 8.25
C THR A 154 11.08 14.84 9.17
N SER A 155 10.65 13.63 9.55
CA SER A 155 11.41 12.75 10.43
C SER A 155 12.13 11.66 9.64
N SER A 156 13.43 11.55 9.80
CA SER A 156 14.24 10.49 9.21
C SER A 156 13.94 9.08 9.78
N THR A 157 13.20 9.00 10.88
CA THR A 157 12.78 7.74 11.51
C THR A 157 11.35 7.32 11.16
N SER A 158 10.62 8.16 10.43
CA SER A 158 9.26 7.88 10.01
C SER A 158 9.26 7.39 8.56
N ASN A 159 9.03 6.11 8.37
CA ASN A 159 9.08 5.48 7.07
C ASN A 159 7.68 5.12 6.57
N ILE A 160 7.54 5.05 5.24
CA ILE A 160 6.40 4.41 4.58
C ILE A 160 6.89 3.22 3.78
N THR A 161 6.02 2.24 3.59
CA THR A 161 6.31 1.09 2.75
C THR A 161 5.35 1.06 1.58
N LEU A 162 5.87 1.08 0.36
CA LEU A 162 5.13 0.82 -0.86
C LEU A 162 5.28 -0.64 -1.23
N SER A 163 4.15 -1.34 -1.43
CA SER A 163 4.17 -2.70 -1.97
C SER A 163 3.09 -2.88 -3.04
N PHE A 164 3.43 -3.61 -4.09
CA PHE A 164 2.51 -3.93 -5.18
C PHE A 164 2.91 -5.23 -5.86
N TRP A 165 1.94 -5.86 -6.52
CA TRP A 165 2.18 -7.00 -7.40
C TRP A 165 2.39 -6.51 -8.82
N PHE A 166 3.40 -7.06 -9.46
CA PHE A 166 3.81 -6.68 -10.81
C PHE A 166 4.14 -7.91 -11.65
N ARG A 167 3.83 -7.86 -12.93
CA ARG A 167 4.27 -8.85 -13.93
C ARG A 167 4.56 -8.17 -15.26
N CYS A 168 5.44 -8.74 -16.03
CA CYS A 168 5.77 -8.31 -17.38
C CYS A 168 6.05 -9.52 -18.27
N SER A 169 5.74 -9.42 -19.54
CA SER A 169 6.06 -10.47 -20.54
C SER A 169 7.55 -10.59 -20.83
N THR A 170 8.30 -9.51 -20.58
CA THR A 170 9.74 -9.40 -20.88
C THR A 170 10.52 -9.16 -19.60
N ASN A 171 11.71 -9.77 -19.51
CA ASN A 171 12.63 -9.46 -18.41
C ASN A 171 13.25 -8.08 -18.66
N GLN A 172 12.95 -7.14 -17.76
CA GLN A 172 13.52 -5.80 -17.82
C GLN A 172 13.43 -5.09 -16.48
N THR A 173 14.26 -4.07 -16.33
CA THR A 173 14.24 -3.19 -15.15
C THR A 173 13.28 -2.02 -15.39
N PHE A 174 12.47 -1.76 -14.39
CA PHE A 174 11.57 -0.62 -14.31
C PHE A 174 12.05 0.38 -13.27
N TYR A 175 11.76 1.64 -13.51
CA TYR A 175 12.09 2.73 -12.61
C TYR A 175 10.82 3.35 -12.08
N ALA A 176 10.81 3.63 -10.80
CA ALA A 176 9.70 4.31 -10.15
C ALA A 176 10.23 5.37 -9.18
N TYR A 177 9.39 6.27 -8.78
CA TYR A 177 9.74 7.28 -7.79
C TYR A 177 8.52 7.72 -7.00
N LEU A 178 8.75 8.07 -5.75
CA LEU A 178 7.85 8.87 -4.96
C LEU A 178 8.28 10.34 -5.12
N ARG A 179 7.32 11.22 -5.44
CA ARG A 179 7.62 12.61 -5.76
C ARG A 179 6.67 13.55 -5.05
N THR A 180 7.22 14.61 -4.46
CA THR A 180 6.41 15.76 -4.03
C THR A 180 6.11 16.65 -5.23
N ARG A 181 4.89 17.20 -5.27
CA ARG A 181 4.43 18.10 -6.35
C ARG A 181 4.03 19.48 -5.83
N ASP A 182 4.01 19.63 -4.52
CA ASP A 182 3.62 20.85 -3.85
C ASP A 182 4.86 21.52 -3.25
N GLY A 183 5.15 22.75 -3.67
CA GLY A 183 6.38 23.46 -3.32
C GLY A 183 7.62 22.88 -4.03
N THR A 184 8.66 22.60 -3.26
CA THR A 184 9.91 22.04 -3.80
C THR A 184 9.72 20.58 -4.23
N ASN A 185 10.11 20.27 -5.46
CA ASN A 185 10.04 18.89 -5.96
C ASN A 185 11.17 18.03 -5.41
N TYR A 186 10.82 17.11 -4.51
CA TYR A 186 11.71 16.04 -4.06
C TYR A 186 11.34 14.74 -4.78
N ASN A 187 12.33 13.94 -5.11
CA ASN A 187 12.14 12.63 -5.73
C ASN A 187 12.89 11.58 -4.91
N TYR A 188 12.22 10.49 -4.59
CA TYR A 188 12.82 9.27 -4.06
C TYR A 188 12.74 8.20 -5.15
N PRO A 189 13.78 8.04 -5.97
CA PRO A 189 13.78 7.06 -7.06
C PRO A 189 14.14 5.66 -6.54
N PHE A 190 13.56 4.65 -7.18
CA PHE A 190 13.95 3.26 -6.98
C PHE A 190 13.74 2.46 -8.27
N SER A 191 14.38 1.32 -8.35
CA SER A 191 14.18 0.39 -9.45
C SER A 191 13.70 -0.97 -8.96
N PHE A 192 13.09 -1.72 -9.88
CA PHE A 192 12.72 -3.11 -9.69
C PHE A 192 12.77 -3.85 -11.01
N THR A 193 13.04 -5.14 -10.98
CA THR A 193 13.17 -5.97 -12.18
C THR A 193 12.03 -6.97 -12.24
N ALA A 194 11.39 -7.07 -13.42
CA ALA A 194 10.47 -8.15 -13.72
C ALA A 194 11.24 -9.35 -14.27
N SER A 195 10.91 -10.54 -13.82
CA SER A 195 11.54 -11.79 -14.29
C SER A 195 11.13 -12.19 -15.72
N GLY A 196 10.19 -11.49 -16.33
CA GLY A 196 9.59 -11.90 -17.61
C GLY A 196 8.53 -13.02 -17.42
N ASN A 197 8.15 -13.66 -18.51
CA ASN A 197 7.22 -14.80 -18.52
C ASN A 197 5.85 -14.56 -17.87
N ASN A 198 5.46 -13.29 -17.68
CA ASN A 198 4.23 -12.91 -16.99
C ASN A 198 4.12 -13.48 -15.56
N ALA A 199 5.24 -13.77 -14.89
CA ALA A 199 5.23 -14.22 -13.51
C ALA A 199 4.93 -13.05 -12.56
N TRP A 200 3.99 -13.26 -11.64
CA TRP A 200 3.67 -12.28 -10.62
C TRP A 200 4.78 -12.20 -9.56
N THR A 201 5.29 -11.02 -9.34
CA THR A 201 6.30 -10.72 -8.32
C THR A 201 5.80 -9.62 -7.41
N LYS A 202 5.93 -9.80 -6.10
CA LYS A 202 5.65 -8.75 -5.12
C LYS A 202 6.87 -7.85 -4.99
N ILE A 203 6.69 -6.57 -5.26
CA ILE A 203 7.70 -5.53 -5.04
C ILE A 203 7.40 -4.84 -3.71
N THR A 204 8.42 -4.63 -2.89
CA THR A 204 8.30 -3.91 -1.61
C THR A 204 9.49 -2.96 -1.48
N LYS A 205 9.21 -1.71 -1.14
CA LYS A 205 10.19 -0.63 -0.89
C LYS A 205 9.78 0.14 0.36
N THR A 206 10.71 0.32 1.25
CA THR A 206 10.57 1.12 2.48
C THR A 206 11.55 2.27 2.45
#